data_d982aabe201ffba061f67babebb9454e
#
_entry.id   d982aabe201ffba061f67babebb9454e
#
_cell.length_a   1.000
_cell.length_b   1.000
_cell.length_c   1.000
_cell.angle_alpha   90.00
_cell.angle_beta   90.00
_cell.angle_gamma   90.00
#
_symmetry.space_group_name_H-M   'P 1'
#
loop_
_entity.id
_entity.type
_entity.pdbx_description
1 polymer ?
#
loop_
_entity_poly.entity_id
_entity_poly.type
_entity_poly.pdbx_seq_one_letter_code
_entity_poly.pdbx_strand_id
1 'polypeptide(L)'
;MTKAGTGNSFTRLALLASPTERAQEAAAAIGDCTDWVPLEQAEAAVVLGGDGFMLETMHRMIDAALQLPIYGLNLGTVGFLMNRYTKGCRVLERLAKARRIAVSPLRMEAVTQSGATQSFYAINEVSLLRETRQTAKIEITVNERVRIAELAGDGVLLATPVGSTAYNYSASGPILPLDSQMLALTPISPFRPRRWKGAILPDRSRVTFRVLDPKKRPVSAVADQKELRDIAEVRLQIERSRELTLLFDPGHALDDRIVAEQFAY
;
A
#
# COMPACT_ATOMS: atom_id res chain seq x y z
N MET A 1 -23.02 -19.86 -10.40
CA MET A 1 -24.06 -19.43 -9.44
C MET A 1 -23.39 -18.59 -8.37
N THR A 2 -23.39 -17.27 -8.56
CA THR A 2 -22.81 -16.28 -7.65
C THR A 2 -23.74 -16.15 -6.44
N LYS A 3 -23.26 -16.49 -5.24
CA LYS A 3 -24.00 -16.22 -4.00
C LYS A 3 -24.26 -14.72 -3.91
N ALA A 4 -25.54 -14.34 -3.88
CA ALA A 4 -25.96 -12.99 -3.55
C ALA A 4 -25.38 -12.65 -2.17
N GLY A 5 -24.48 -11.67 -2.12
CA GLY A 5 -23.86 -11.24 -0.89
C GLY A 5 -24.88 -10.62 0.04
N THR A 6 -24.94 -11.08 1.27
CA THR A 6 -25.58 -10.38 2.39
C THR A 6 -24.97 -8.98 2.46
N GLY A 7 -25.79 -7.93 2.32
CA GLY A 7 -25.35 -6.54 2.41
C GLY A 7 -24.62 -6.28 3.74
N ASN A 8 -23.65 -5.36 3.72
CA ASN A 8 -22.97 -4.96 4.96
C ASN A 8 -23.97 -4.27 5.89
N SER A 9 -23.98 -4.68 7.14
CA SER A 9 -24.76 -4.00 8.19
C SER A 9 -23.79 -3.53 9.28
N PHE A 10 -23.67 -2.22 9.41
CA PHE A 10 -22.84 -1.59 10.44
C PHE A 10 -23.73 -0.67 11.26
N THR A 11 -23.67 -0.80 12.58
CA THR A 11 -24.45 0.03 13.52
C THR A 11 -23.59 1.13 14.16
N ARG A 12 -22.27 0.93 14.24
CA ARG A 12 -21.32 1.86 14.84
C ARG A 12 -20.25 2.21 13.81
N LEU A 13 -20.22 3.46 13.42
CA LEU A 13 -19.29 3.97 12.42
C LEU A 13 -18.36 5.03 13.01
N ALA A 14 -17.09 5.01 12.63
CA ALA A 14 -16.16 6.10 12.90
C ALA A 14 -16.04 7.00 11.68
N LEU A 15 -15.92 8.31 11.89
CA LEU A 15 -15.66 9.32 10.87
C LEU A 15 -14.27 9.91 11.08
N LEU A 16 -13.41 9.78 10.07
CA LEU A 16 -12.10 10.41 10.05
C LEU A 16 -12.02 11.36 8.85
N ALA A 17 -11.62 12.59 9.09
CA ALA A 17 -11.47 13.59 8.04
C ALA A 17 -10.06 14.19 8.06
N SER A 18 -9.44 14.33 6.89
CA SER A 18 -8.16 15.02 6.77
C SER A 18 -8.30 16.49 7.20
N PRO A 19 -7.19 17.16 7.59
CA PRO A 19 -7.25 18.54 8.07
C PRO A 19 -7.56 19.58 6.98
N THR A 20 -7.77 19.15 5.73
CA THR A 20 -8.10 20.05 4.62
C THR A 20 -9.52 20.61 4.78
N GLU A 21 -9.71 21.88 4.42
CA GLU A 21 -11.00 22.57 4.48
C GLU A 21 -12.12 21.76 3.82
N ARG A 22 -11.85 21.27 2.62
CA ARG A 22 -12.78 20.44 1.84
C ARG A 22 -13.22 19.16 2.56
N ALA A 23 -12.31 18.51 3.30
CA ALA A 23 -12.65 17.31 4.05
C ALA A 23 -13.45 17.64 5.33
N GLN A 24 -13.15 18.77 5.97
CA GLN A 24 -13.87 19.24 7.15
C GLN A 24 -15.30 19.68 6.79
N GLU A 25 -15.48 20.39 5.67
CA GLU A 25 -16.81 20.71 5.14
C GLU A 25 -17.63 19.44 4.81
N ALA A 26 -16.97 18.45 4.18
CA ALA A 26 -17.61 17.19 3.87
C ALA A 26 -17.99 16.41 5.15
N ALA A 27 -17.14 16.44 6.19
CA ALA A 27 -17.42 15.83 7.47
C ALA A 27 -18.64 16.49 8.16
N ALA A 28 -18.71 17.83 8.15
CA ALA A 28 -19.87 18.57 8.65
C ALA A 28 -21.15 18.19 7.89
N ALA A 29 -21.07 18.07 6.56
CA ALA A 29 -22.22 17.75 5.70
C ALA A 29 -22.80 16.35 5.90
N ILE A 30 -22.01 15.40 6.46
CA ILE A 30 -22.46 14.04 6.77
C ILE A 30 -22.52 13.76 8.27
N GLY A 31 -22.22 14.77 9.10
CA GLY A 31 -22.15 14.63 10.55
C GLY A 31 -23.44 14.08 11.18
N ASP A 32 -24.59 14.51 10.64
CA ASP A 32 -25.91 14.12 11.16
C ASP A 32 -26.45 12.81 10.55
N CYS A 33 -25.67 12.10 9.71
CA CYS A 33 -26.14 10.88 9.06
C CYS A 33 -26.31 9.69 10.01
N THR A 34 -25.55 9.67 11.10
CA THR A 34 -25.54 8.64 12.15
C THR A 34 -24.79 9.14 13.38
N ASP A 35 -24.94 8.41 14.49
CA ASP A 35 -24.12 8.62 15.68
C ASP A 35 -22.72 8.04 15.44
N TRP A 36 -21.73 8.94 15.26
CA TRP A 36 -20.34 8.56 15.06
C TRP A 36 -19.67 8.19 16.38
N VAL A 37 -18.89 7.13 16.38
CA VAL A 37 -18.15 6.65 17.54
C VAL A 37 -16.63 6.76 17.34
N PRO A 38 -15.82 6.74 18.42
CA PRO A 38 -14.37 6.61 18.29
C PRO A 38 -13.97 5.37 17.48
N LEU A 39 -12.83 5.45 16.78
CA LEU A 39 -12.36 4.40 15.87
C LEU A 39 -12.28 3.03 16.57
N GLU A 40 -11.86 3.02 17.83
CA GLU A 40 -11.69 1.81 18.64
C GLU A 40 -13.02 1.11 19.00
N GLN A 41 -14.13 1.81 18.86
CA GLN A 41 -15.48 1.30 19.15
C GLN A 41 -16.31 1.03 17.90
N ALA A 42 -15.75 1.37 16.73
CA ALA A 42 -16.45 1.27 15.46
C ALA A 42 -16.42 -0.16 14.89
N GLU A 43 -17.39 -0.44 14.03
CA GLU A 43 -17.47 -1.66 13.20
C GLU A 43 -16.96 -1.41 11.79
N ALA A 44 -16.92 -0.16 11.36
CA ALA A 44 -16.29 0.30 10.12
C ALA A 44 -15.89 1.77 10.23
N ALA A 45 -14.92 2.19 9.43
CA ALA A 45 -14.44 3.56 9.37
C ALA A 45 -14.80 4.21 8.03
N VAL A 46 -15.32 5.45 8.08
CA VAL A 46 -15.49 6.33 6.92
C VAL A 46 -14.36 7.35 6.92
N VAL A 47 -13.59 7.40 5.84
CA VAL A 47 -12.40 8.24 5.71
C VAL A 47 -12.62 9.28 4.62
N LEU A 48 -12.51 10.56 4.98
CA LEU A 48 -12.65 11.72 4.10
C LEU A 48 -11.29 12.35 3.83
N GLY A 49 -10.80 12.29 2.59
CA GLY A 49 -9.48 12.84 2.26
C GLY A 49 -9.00 12.42 0.88
N GLY A 50 -7.69 12.27 0.72
CA GLY A 50 -7.05 11.67 -0.44
C GLY A 50 -6.31 10.38 -0.06
N ASP A 51 -5.63 9.74 -1.02
CA ASP A 51 -4.91 8.48 -0.81
C ASP A 51 -3.86 8.56 0.31
N GLY A 52 -3.19 9.70 0.46
CA GLY A 52 -2.21 9.90 1.54
C GLY A 52 -2.83 9.81 2.93
N PHE A 53 -3.99 10.43 3.16
CA PHE A 53 -4.71 10.35 4.43
C PHE A 53 -5.32 8.96 4.65
N MET A 54 -5.74 8.31 3.58
CA MET A 54 -6.18 6.91 3.62
C MET A 54 -5.04 6.00 4.07
N LEU A 55 -3.85 6.15 3.47
CA LEU A 55 -2.66 5.38 3.82
C LEU A 55 -2.25 5.60 5.29
N GLU A 56 -2.26 6.84 5.76
CA GLU A 56 -2.01 7.19 7.16
C GLU A 56 -3.01 6.50 8.10
N THR A 57 -4.31 6.54 7.75
CA THR A 57 -5.36 5.86 8.52
C THR A 57 -5.14 4.35 8.57
N MET A 58 -4.79 3.73 7.44
CA MET A 58 -4.50 2.31 7.36
C MET A 58 -3.28 1.93 8.21
N HIS A 59 -2.20 2.72 8.22
CA HIS A 59 -1.05 2.52 9.10
C HIS A 59 -1.42 2.61 10.57
N ARG A 60 -2.21 3.63 10.96
CA ARG A 60 -2.72 3.77 12.33
C ARG A 60 -3.50 2.53 12.76
N MET A 61 -4.31 1.95 11.86
CA MET A 61 -5.06 0.73 12.16
C MET A 61 -4.17 -0.50 12.29
N ILE A 62 -3.15 -0.62 11.42
CA ILE A 62 -2.15 -1.70 11.50
C ILE A 62 -1.40 -1.62 12.83
N ASP A 63 -0.93 -0.43 13.22
CA ASP A 63 -0.17 -0.21 14.45
C ASP A 63 -1.04 -0.51 15.71
N ALA A 64 -2.32 -0.15 15.68
CA ALA A 64 -3.30 -0.44 16.73
C ALA A 64 -3.90 -1.86 16.68
N ALA A 65 -3.51 -2.70 15.73
CA ALA A 65 -4.08 -4.03 15.46
C ALA A 65 -5.62 -4.03 15.24
N LEU A 66 -6.15 -2.95 14.68
CA LEU A 66 -7.56 -2.80 14.34
C LEU A 66 -7.82 -3.36 12.93
N GLN A 67 -8.77 -4.27 12.80
CA GLN A 67 -9.14 -4.90 11.53
C GLN A 67 -10.56 -4.48 11.10
N LEU A 68 -10.82 -3.18 11.07
CA LEU A 68 -12.10 -2.64 10.66
C LEU A 68 -12.16 -2.43 9.14
N PRO A 69 -13.29 -2.68 8.49
CA PRO A 69 -13.51 -2.24 7.11
C PRO A 69 -13.43 -0.73 6.98
N ILE A 70 -12.77 -0.26 5.91
CA ILE A 70 -12.53 1.16 5.66
C ILE A 70 -13.23 1.57 4.37
N TYR A 71 -14.05 2.60 4.45
CA TYR A 71 -14.76 3.20 3.32
C TYR A 71 -14.21 4.61 3.07
N GLY A 72 -13.34 4.76 2.08
CA GLY A 72 -12.76 6.05 1.74
C GLY A 72 -13.63 6.85 0.78
N LEU A 73 -13.73 8.16 0.98
CA LEU A 73 -14.37 9.13 0.09
C LEU A 73 -13.35 10.17 -0.37
N ASN A 74 -13.07 10.20 -1.68
CA ASN A 74 -12.02 11.03 -2.26
C ASN A 74 -12.40 12.50 -2.31
N LEU A 75 -11.61 13.30 -1.63
CA LEU A 75 -11.63 14.77 -1.66
C LEU A 75 -10.29 15.35 -2.13
N GLY A 76 -9.36 14.48 -2.55
CA GLY A 76 -8.10 14.81 -3.20
C GLY A 76 -8.21 14.80 -4.72
N THR A 77 -7.07 14.65 -5.40
CA THR A 77 -6.98 14.70 -6.87
C THR A 77 -7.22 13.35 -7.54
N VAL A 78 -6.61 12.28 -7.08
CA VAL A 78 -6.64 10.95 -7.71
C VAL A 78 -7.59 9.99 -6.99
N GLY A 79 -7.25 9.50 -5.81
CA GLY A 79 -8.10 8.67 -4.97
C GLY A 79 -8.17 7.21 -5.43
N PHE A 80 -7.04 6.55 -5.67
CA PHE A 80 -7.01 5.13 -6.08
C PHE A 80 -7.62 4.20 -5.03
N LEU A 81 -7.44 4.52 -3.75
CA LEU A 81 -7.94 3.74 -2.62
C LEU A 81 -9.33 4.19 -2.14
N MET A 82 -9.97 5.10 -2.85
CA MET A 82 -11.13 5.81 -2.34
C MET A 82 -12.27 5.83 -3.35
N ASN A 83 -13.49 5.89 -2.84
CA ASN A 83 -14.70 6.09 -3.62
C ASN A 83 -14.89 7.57 -3.98
N ARG A 84 -15.67 7.83 -5.02
CA ARG A 84 -16.02 9.20 -5.39
C ARG A 84 -16.90 9.85 -4.31
N TYR A 85 -16.51 11.01 -3.80
CA TYR A 85 -17.34 11.80 -2.92
C TYR A 85 -18.53 12.39 -3.69
N THR A 86 -19.72 12.30 -3.11
CA THR A 86 -20.93 12.99 -3.55
C THR A 86 -21.59 13.66 -2.35
N LYS A 87 -22.08 14.90 -2.52
CA LYS A 87 -22.77 15.62 -1.44
C LYS A 87 -24.02 14.85 -1.00
N GLY A 88 -24.27 14.82 0.31
CA GLY A 88 -25.47 14.29 0.95
C GLY A 88 -25.27 12.97 1.70
N CYS A 89 -26.24 12.66 2.55
CA CYS A 89 -26.23 11.55 3.51
C CYS A 89 -26.53 10.16 2.92
N ARG A 90 -25.96 9.83 1.76
CA ARG A 90 -26.09 8.49 1.18
C ARG A 90 -24.97 7.51 1.58
N VAL A 91 -24.13 7.90 2.53
CA VAL A 91 -22.98 7.07 2.96
C VAL A 91 -23.45 5.72 3.48
N LEU A 92 -24.49 5.67 4.29
CA LEU A 92 -25.01 4.43 4.87
C LEU A 92 -25.55 3.46 3.79
N GLU A 93 -26.29 3.98 2.82
CA GLU A 93 -26.81 3.19 1.71
C GLU A 93 -25.68 2.61 0.84
N ARG A 94 -24.62 3.40 0.61
CA ARG A 94 -23.46 2.99 -0.16
C ARG A 94 -22.65 1.94 0.59
N LEU A 95 -22.40 2.15 1.88
CA LEU A 95 -21.76 1.18 2.76
C LEU A 95 -22.45 -0.19 2.73
N ALA A 96 -23.78 -0.19 2.83
CA ALA A 96 -24.57 -1.42 2.82
C ALA A 96 -24.36 -2.25 1.52
N LYS A 97 -24.07 -1.57 0.41
CA LYS A 97 -23.88 -2.20 -0.92
C LYS A 97 -22.41 -2.39 -1.29
N ALA A 98 -21.48 -1.88 -0.49
CA ALA A 98 -20.07 -1.86 -0.82
C ALA A 98 -19.46 -3.27 -0.94
N ARG A 99 -18.58 -3.45 -1.93
CA ARG A 99 -17.78 -4.66 -2.10
C ARG A 99 -16.57 -4.60 -1.17
N ARG A 100 -16.19 -5.74 -0.62
CA ARG A 100 -15.02 -5.88 0.26
C ARG A 100 -13.82 -6.32 -0.56
N ILE A 101 -12.71 -5.63 -0.40
CA ILE A 101 -11.42 -6.01 -0.97
C ILE A 101 -10.41 -6.12 0.18
N ALA A 102 -9.81 -7.29 0.31
CA ALA A 102 -8.78 -7.55 1.30
C ALA A 102 -7.43 -7.00 0.83
N VAL A 103 -6.72 -6.31 1.72
CA VAL A 103 -5.40 -5.72 1.48
C VAL A 103 -4.46 -6.15 2.59
N SER A 104 -3.44 -6.92 2.25
CA SER A 104 -2.42 -7.38 3.21
C SER A 104 -1.14 -6.57 3.02
N PRO A 105 -0.57 -5.97 4.09
CA PRO A 105 0.68 -5.22 3.98
C PRO A 105 1.88 -6.15 3.79
N LEU A 106 2.98 -5.60 3.25
CA LEU A 106 4.30 -6.19 3.34
C LEU A 106 4.85 -6.01 4.77
N ARG A 107 5.38 -7.06 5.35
CA ARG A 107 6.26 -6.98 6.51
C ARG A 107 7.69 -6.84 6.02
N MET A 108 8.35 -5.77 6.41
CA MET A 108 9.77 -5.55 6.26
C MET A 108 10.48 -5.91 7.56
N GLU A 109 11.44 -6.82 7.51
CA GLU A 109 12.43 -7.04 8.57
C GLU A 109 13.78 -6.59 8.03
N ALA A 110 14.33 -5.51 8.58
CA ALA A 110 15.56 -4.88 8.13
C ALA A 110 16.66 -5.07 9.16
N VAL A 111 17.85 -5.49 8.69
CA VAL A 111 19.08 -5.60 9.46
C VAL A 111 20.03 -4.52 9.00
N THR A 112 20.50 -3.70 9.93
CA THR A 112 21.50 -2.65 9.67
C THR A 112 22.92 -3.20 9.67
N GLN A 113 23.88 -2.40 9.20
CA GLN A 113 25.32 -2.74 9.24
C GLN A 113 25.84 -2.95 10.67
N SER A 114 25.20 -2.36 11.68
CA SER A 114 25.52 -2.57 13.09
C SER A 114 24.96 -3.88 13.67
N GLY A 115 24.13 -4.60 12.90
CA GLY A 115 23.44 -5.81 13.33
C GLY A 115 22.11 -5.56 14.04
N ALA A 116 21.68 -4.31 14.19
CA ALA A 116 20.36 -4.00 14.75
C ALA A 116 19.26 -4.43 13.78
N THR A 117 18.18 -5.05 14.32
CA THR A 117 17.03 -5.49 13.53
C THR A 117 15.80 -4.65 13.88
N GLN A 118 15.10 -4.17 12.87
CA GLN A 118 13.83 -3.45 13.00
C GLN A 118 12.80 -4.02 12.02
N SER A 119 11.51 -3.96 12.42
CA SER A 119 10.41 -4.41 11.58
C SER A 119 9.40 -3.29 11.36
N PHE A 120 8.95 -3.14 10.10
CA PHE A 120 7.91 -2.20 9.70
C PHE A 120 6.91 -2.88 8.76
N TYR A 121 5.78 -2.24 8.57
CA TYR A 121 4.77 -2.65 7.59
C TYR A 121 4.68 -1.59 6.48
N ALA A 122 4.49 -2.06 5.25
CA ALA A 122 4.21 -1.21 4.09
C ALA A 122 2.93 -1.68 3.41
N ILE A 123 2.04 -0.75 3.13
CA ILE A 123 0.79 -0.97 2.41
C ILE A 123 1.05 -0.88 0.91
N ASN A 124 1.83 0.11 0.48
CA ASN A 124 2.22 0.29 -0.90
C ASN A 124 3.44 -0.57 -1.26
N GLU A 125 4.63 -0.16 -0.81
CA GLU A 125 5.88 -0.82 -1.20
C GLU A 125 6.96 -0.67 -0.14
N VAL A 126 7.94 -1.55 -0.24
CA VAL A 126 9.26 -1.38 0.38
C VAL A 126 10.27 -1.13 -0.72
N SER A 127 11.01 -0.01 -0.61
CA SER A 127 12.07 0.34 -1.53
C SER A 127 13.43 0.40 -0.85
N LEU A 128 14.48 -0.05 -1.55
CA LEU A 128 15.86 0.17 -1.19
C LEU A 128 16.45 1.20 -2.15
N LEU A 129 17.08 2.24 -1.61
CA LEU A 129 17.66 3.34 -2.36
C LEU A 129 19.09 3.62 -1.90
N ARG A 130 19.99 3.91 -2.85
CA ARG A 130 21.34 4.35 -2.55
C ARG A 130 21.33 5.67 -1.77
N GLU A 131 22.17 5.77 -0.74
CA GLU A 131 22.32 6.99 0.07
C GLU A 131 23.35 7.96 -0.51
N THR A 132 24.17 7.50 -1.46
CA THR A 132 25.26 8.29 -2.04
C THR A 132 25.16 8.34 -3.57
N ARG A 133 26.08 9.01 -4.23
CA ARG A 133 26.16 9.07 -5.70
C ARG A 133 26.61 7.75 -6.34
N GLN A 134 27.15 6.80 -5.58
CA GLN A 134 27.51 5.50 -6.08
C GLN A 134 26.28 4.61 -6.26
N THR A 135 26.26 3.81 -7.30
CA THR A 135 25.17 2.83 -7.51
C THR A 135 25.06 1.88 -6.32
N ALA A 136 23.86 1.59 -5.89
CA ALA A 136 23.61 0.45 -5.03
C ALA A 136 24.00 -0.84 -5.73
N LYS A 137 24.49 -1.81 -4.97
CA LYS A 137 24.69 -3.18 -5.41
C LYS A 137 23.90 -4.10 -4.50
N ILE A 138 22.91 -4.78 -5.05
CA ILE A 138 21.94 -5.54 -4.27
C ILE A 138 21.82 -6.95 -4.85
N GLU A 139 21.99 -7.97 -4.01
CA GLU A 139 21.63 -9.34 -4.34
C GLU A 139 20.14 -9.53 -4.06
N ILE A 140 19.44 -10.17 -4.99
CA ILE A 140 18.00 -10.46 -4.86
C ILE A 140 17.80 -11.96 -4.77
N THR A 141 17.22 -12.40 -3.65
CA THR A 141 16.82 -13.78 -3.38
C THR A 141 15.30 -13.87 -3.35
N VAL A 142 14.72 -14.86 -4.01
CA VAL A 142 13.30 -15.18 -3.97
C VAL A 142 13.13 -16.65 -3.60
N ASN A 143 12.40 -16.92 -2.53
CA ASN A 143 12.18 -18.26 -1.98
C ASN A 143 13.50 -19.03 -1.82
N GLU A 144 14.43 -18.43 -1.08
CA GLU A 144 15.76 -19.00 -0.73
C GLU A 144 16.69 -19.26 -1.92
N ARG A 145 16.33 -18.81 -3.12
CA ARG A 145 17.16 -18.94 -4.33
C ARG A 145 17.63 -17.57 -4.80
N VAL A 146 18.91 -17.38 -4.94
CA VAL A 146 19.48 -16.18 -5.56
C VAL A 146 19.00 -16.10 -7.00
N ARG A 147 18.26 -15.05 -7.35
CA ARG A 147 17.73 -14.78 -8.68
C ARG A 147 18.58 -13.78 -9.43
N ILE A 148 19.12 -12.80 -8.71
CA ILE A 148 20.06 -11.82 -9.24
C ILE A 148 21.20 -11.71 -8.24
N ALA A 149 22.39 -12.13 -8.65
CA ALA A 149 23.58 -12.11 -7.80
C ALA A 149 24.08 -10.67 -7.56
N GLU A 150 23.91 -9.76 -8.52
CA GLU A 150 24.23 -8.34 -8.40
C GLU A 150 23.29 -7.51 -9.29
N LEU A 151 22.40 -6.78 -8.68
CA LEU A 151 21.69 -5.65 -9.29
C LEU A 151 22.49 -4.39 -8.97
N ALA A 152 22.96 -3.69 -10.00
CA ALA A 152 23.60 -2.39 -9.89
C ALA A 152 22.65 -1.31 -10.44
N GLY A 153 22.28 -0.33 -9.63
CA GLY A 153 21.33 0.73 -10.00
C GLY A 153 21.15 1.76 -8.90
N ASP A 154 20.08 2.52 -8.94
CA ASP A 154 19.71 3.42 -7.84
C ASP A 154 19.07 2.65 -6.68
N GLY A 155 18.40 1.53 -6.98
CA GLY A 155 17.75 0.70 -5.98
C GLY A 155 16.86 -0.39 -6.57
N VAL A 156 15.97 -0.88 -5.71
CA VAL A 156 14.95 -1.89 -6.05
C VAL A 156 13.76 -1.71 -5.10
N LEU A 157 12.58 -2.05 -5.55
CA LEU A 157 11.39 -2.06 -4.70
C LEU A 157 10.58 -3.35 -4.88
N LEU A 158 9.82 -3.67 -3.85
CA LEU A 158 8.77 -4.70 -3.87
C LEU A 158 7.45 -4.03 -3.50
N ALA A 159 6.49 -4.05 -4.42
CA ALA A 159 5.19 -3.42 -4.24
C ALA A 159 4.07 -4.46 -4.12
N THR A 160 3.07 -4.12 -3.30
CA THR A 160 1.77 -4.79 -3.25
C THR A 160 0.91 -4.38 -4.45
N PRO A 161 -0.25 -4.99 -4.69
CA PRO A 161 -1.22 -4.49 -5.65
C PRO A 161 -1.63 -3.03 -5.38
N VAL A 162 -1.79 -2.65 -4.10
CA VAL A 162 -2.11 -1.26 -3.69
C VAL A 162 -1.01 -0.30 -4.15
N GLY A 163 0.26 -0.63 -3.89
CA GLY A 163 1.41 0.20 -4.24
C GLY A 163 1.79 0.15 -5.72
N SER A 164 1.16 -0.73 -6.51
CA SER A 164 1.52 -0.88 -7.92
C SER A 164 1.30 0.39 -8.74
N THR A 165 0.38 1.26 -8.33
CA THR A 165 0.09 2.58 -8.92
C THR A 165 0.84 3.74 -8.26
N ALA A 166 1.64 3.48 -7.21
CA ALA A 166 2.43 4.47 -6.48
C ALA A 166 3.88 4.55 -7.02
N TYR A 167 4.88 4.46 -6.17
CA TYR A 167 6.29 4.55 -6.58
C TYR A 167 6.68 3.46 -7.58
N ASN A 168 6.08 2.27 -7.47
CA ASN A 168 6.27 1.21 -8.45
C ASN A 168 5.97 1.68 -9.88
N TYR A 169 4.88 2.40 -10.10
CA TYR A 169 4.52 2.94 -11.41
C TYR A 169 5.55 3.97 -11.90
N SER A 170 5.98 4.87 -11.02
CA SER A 170 7.03 5.86 -11.33
C SER A 170 8.38 5.19 -11.68
N ALA A 171 8.66 4.01 -11.12
CA ALA A 171 9.83 3.19 -11.47
C ALA A 171 9.61 2.32 -12.72
N SER A 172 8.52 2.53 -13.47
CA SER A 172 8.14 1.75 -14.66
C SER A 172 7.82 0.28 -14.35
N GLY A 173 7.36 0.01 -13.13
CA GLY A 173 6.85 -1.30 -12.74
C GLY A 173 5.43 -1.56 -13.26
N PRO A 174 5.00 -2.82 -13.29
CA PRO A 174 3.65 -3.18 -13.75
C PRO A 174 2.57 -2.73 -12.75
N ILE A 175 1.42 -2.31 -13.26
CA ILE A 175 0.23 -2.13 -12.45
C ILE A 175 -0.42 -3.49 -12.22
N LEU A 176 -0.79 -3.77 -10.98
CA LEU A 176 -1.43 -5.02 -10.57
C LEU A 176 -2.91 -4.76 -10.19
N PRO A 177 -3.85 -5.62 -10.58
CA PRO A 177 -5.21 -5.58 -10.05
C PRO A 177 -5.21 -5.64 -8.52
N LEU A 178 -6.07 -4.84 -7.87
CA LEU A 178 -6.04 -4.69 -6.40
C LEU A 178 -6.34 -6.00 -5.66
N ASP A 179 -7.17 -6.84 -6.23
CA ASP A 179 -7.55 -8.16 -5.70
C ASP A 179 -6.61 -9.29 -6.16
N SER A 180 -5.54 -8.98 -6.89
CA SER A 180 -4.58 -9.99 -7.32
C SER A 180 -3.70 -10.48 -6.17
N GLN A 181 -3.34 -11.77 -6.21
CA GLN A 181 -2.40 -12.39 -5.27
C GLN A 181 -0.96 -12.33 -5.82
N MET A 182 -0.52 -11.12 -6.18
CA MET A 182 0.77 -10.89 -6.82
C MET A 182 1.53 -9.75 -6.14
N LEU A 183 2.84 -9.70 -6.37
CA LEU A 183 3.74 -8.62 -5.97
C LEU A 183 4.53 -8.16 -7.19
N ALA A 184 4.81 -6.87 -7.29
CA ALA A 184 5.68 -6.31 -8.31
C ALA A 184 7.09 -6.09 -7.73
N LEU A 185 8.08 -6.77 -8.27
CA LEU A 185 9.49 -6.57 -7.97
C LEU A 185 10.10 -5.72 -9.09
N THR A 186 10.48 -4.48 -8.79
CA THR A 186 10.86 -3.49 -9.81
C THR A 186 12.22 -2.87 -9.47
N PRO A 187 13.19 -2.88 -10.41
CA PRO A 187 14.45 -2.18 -10.24
C PRO A 187 14.26 -0.67 -10.44
N ILE A 188 15.05 0.13 -9.72
CA ILE A 188 15.06 1.58 -9.85
C ILE A 188 16.31 1.99 -10.61
N SER A 189 16.14 2.56 -11.81
CA SER A 189 17.23 3.01 -12.70
C SER A 189 18.36 1.99 -12.84
N PRO A 190 18.09 0.73 -13.28
CA PRO A 190 19.10 -0.32 -13.30
C PRO A 190 20.18 -0.05 -14.35
N PHE A 191 21.44 -0.13 -13.93
CA PHE A 191 22.60 -0.13 -14.82
C PHE A 191 22.95 -1.56 -15.27
N ARG A 192 22.85 -2.54 -14.37
CA ARG A 192 23.02 -3.97 -14.64
C ARG A 192 22.09 -4.80 -13.76
N PRO A 193 21.44 -5.85 -14.26
CA PRO A 193 21.33 -6.26 -15.67
C PRO A 193 20.49 -5.26 -16.48
N ARG A 194 20.99 -4.76 -17.63
CA ARG A 194 20.34 -3.68 -18.41
C ARG A 194 18.97 -4.03 -18.98
N ARG A 195 18.69 -5.32 -19.23
CA ARG A 195 17.44 -5.78 -19.86
C ARG A 195 16.42 -6.27 -18.86
N TRP A 196 16.79 -6.39 -17.59
CA TRP A 196 15.86 -6.84 -16.57
C TRP A 196 14.94 -5.68 -16.17
N LYS A 197 13.65 -5.87 -16.34
CA LYS A 197 12.60 -4.89 -16.07
C LYS A 197 11.85 -5.13 -14.77
N GLY A 198 12.22 -6.17 -14.03
CA GLY A 198 11.51 -6.61 -12.86
C GLY A 198 10.84 -7.95 -13.05
N ALA A 199 10.03 -8.34 -12.08
CA ALA A 199 9.28 -9.59 -12.10
C ALA A 199 7.95 -9.42 -11.36
N ILE A 200 6.93 -10.15 -11.79
CA ILE A 200 5.70 -10.34 -11.02
C ILE A 200 5.85 -11.66 -10.26
N LEU A 201 5.65 -11.61 -8.96
CA LEU A 201 5.81 -12.75 -8.06
C LEU A 201 4.47 -13.10 -7.39
N PRO A 202 4.19 -14.38 -7.11
CA PRO A 202 3.09 -14.74 -6.22
C PRO A 202 3.26 -14.08 -4.85
N ASP A 203 2.17 -13.61 -4.24
CA ASP A 203 2.19 -12.90 -2.96
C ASP A 203 2.68 -13.73 -1.76
N ARG A 204 2.71 -15.07 -1.89
CA ARG A 204 3.32 -15.98 -0.93
C ARG A 204 4.85 -16.01 -0.99
N SER A 205 5.46 -15.30 -1.92
CA SER A 205 6.92 -15.27 -2.10
C SER A 205 7.59 -14.55 -0.92
N ARG A 206 8.72 -15.09 -0.48
CA ARG A 206 9.66 -14.43 0.42
C ARG A 206 10.76 -13.81 -0.41
N VAL A 207 10.98 -12.51 -0.25
CA VAL A 207 12.01 -11.79 -0.99
C VAL A 207 13.05 -11.27 -0.01
N THR A 208 14.33 -11.46 -0.33
CA THR A 208 15.43 -10.91 0.45
C THR A 208 16.28 -10.03 -0.45
N PHE A 209 16.56 -8.82 0.01
CA PHE A 209 17.52 -7.89 -0.56
C PHE A 209 18.74 -7.83 0.34
N ARG A 210 19.91 -8.22 -0.16
CA ARG A 210 21.17 -8.10 0.56
C ARG A 210 22.05 -7.05 -0.12
N VAL A 211 22.47 -6.06 0.65
CA VAL A 211 23.33 -4.99 0.15
C VAL A 211 24.76 -5.51 0.03
N LEU A 212 25.34 -5.38 -1.16
CA LEU A 212 26.72 -5.75 -1.43
C LEU A 212 27.62 -4.51 -1.21
N ASP A 213 28.75 -4.70 -0.51
CA ASP A 213 29.68 -3.62 -0.13
C ASP A 213 29.00 -2.46 0.64
N PRO A 214 28.21 -2.70 1.70
CA PRO A 214 27.36 -1.68 2.32
C PRO A 214 28.16 -0.50 2.88
N LYS A 215 29.39 -0.69 3.34
CA LYS A 215 30.27 0.40 3.81
C LYS A 215 30.63 1.39 2.69
N LYS A 216 30.85 0.90 1.49
CA LYS A 216 31.21 1.72 0.33
C LYS A 216 29.97 2.25 -0.40
N ARG A 217 28.87 1.52 -0.35
CA ARG A 217 27.64 1.75 -1.07
C ARG A 217 26.44 1.66 -0.14
N PRO A 218 26.32 2.60 0.82
CA PRO A 218 25.23 2.57 1.79
C PRO A 218 23.88 2.71 1.10
N VAL A 219 22.91 2.00 1.65
CA VAL A 219 21.54 1.89 1.12
C VAL A 219 20.57 2.10 2.28
N SER A 220 19.56 2.92 2.06
CA SER A 220 18.41 3.03 2.94
C SER A 220 17.26 2.11 2.47
N ALA A 221 16.46 1.64 3.41
CA ALA A 221 15.19 0.97 3.15
C ALA A 221 14.03 1.83 3.63
N VAL A 222 12.99 1.92 2.82
CA VAL A 222 11.78 2.71 3.12
C VAL A 222 10.57 1.81 3.00
N ALA A 223 9.81 1.70 4.09
CA ALA A 223 8.49 1.05 4.12
C ALA A 223 7.42 2.14 4.12
N ASP A 224 6.81 2.42 2.97
CA ASP A 224 5.93 3.57 2.70
C ASP A 224 6.62 4.90 3.10
N GLN A 225 6.47 5.32 4.36
CA GLN A 225 7.04 6.59 4.86
C GLN A 225 8.12 6.39 5.95
N LYS A 226 8.38 5.15 6.38
CA LYS A 226 9.33 4.84 7.47
C LYS A 226 10.68 4.46 6.88
N GLU A 227 11.65 5.38 6.95
CA GLU A 227 13.02 5.17 6.46
C GLU A 227 13.92 4.57 7.55
N LEU A 228 14.77 3.61 7.17
CA LEU A 228 15.88 3.09 7.95
C LEU A 228 17.15 3.10 7.10
N ARG A 229 18.22 3.64 7.63
CA ARG A 229 19.52 3.80 6.95
C ARG A 229 20.51 2.70 7.29
N ASP A 230 21.64 2.71 6.56
CA ASP A 230 22.75 1.79 6.77
C ASP A 230 22.34 0.31 6.71
N ILE A 231 21.53 -0.04 5.73
CA ILE A 231 20.98 -1.39 5.56
C ILE A 231 22.06 -2.39 5.12
N ALA A 232 22.09 -3.54 5.77
CA ALA A 232 22.81 -4.73 5.33
C ALA A 232 21.90 -5.72 4.59
N GLU A 233 20.71 -5.98 5.13
CA GLU A 233 19.76 -6.94 4.56
C GLU A 233 18.32 -6.55 4.89
N VAL A 234 17.41 -6.83 3.97
CA VAL A 234 15.95 -6.66 4.17
C VAL A 234 15.24 -7.93 3.74
N ARG A 235 14.39 -8.47 4.59
CA ARG A 235 13.49 -9.61 4.31
C ARG A 235 12.06 -9.13 4.21
N LEU A 236 11.37 -9.55 3.17
CA LEU A 236 10.05 -9.09 2.79
C LEU A 236 9.11 -10.28 2.59
N GLN A 237 7.93 -10.18 3.16
CA GLN A 237 6.81 -11.09 2.91
C GLN A 237 5.48 -10.41 3.22
N ILE A 238 4.39 -10.92 2.65
CA ILE A 238 3.04 -10.47 3.01
C ILE A 238 2.71 -10.88 4.45
N GLU A 239 2.11 -9.96 5.21
CA GLU A 239 1.66 -10.19 6.59
C GLU A 239 0.13 -10.27 6.65
N ARG A 240 -0.39 -11.48 6.55
CA ARG A 240 -1.84 -11.72 6.51
C ARG A 240 -2.54 -11.50 7.86
N SER A 241 -1.81 -11.58 8.97
CA SER A 241 -2.39 -11.30 10.29
C SER A 241 -2.75 -9.83 10.51
N ARG A 242 -2.27 -8.95 9.62
CA ARG A 242 -2.53 -7.50 9.61
C ARG A 242 -3.35 -7.06 8.38
N GLU A 243 -4.10 -7.98 7.80
CA GLU A 243 -4.96 -7.69 6.65
C GLU A 243 -6.03 -6.65 7.00
N LEU A 244 -6.21 -5.69 6.11
CA LEU A 244 -7.25 -4.67 6.17
C LEU A 244 -8.31 -4.95 5.10
N THR A 245 -9.52 -4.45 5.30
CA THR A 245 -10.61 -4.54 4.33
C THR A 245 -10.94 -3.15 3.81
N LEU A 246 -10.81 -2.93 2.51
CA LEU A 246 -11.31 -1.73 1.85
C LEU A 246 -12.72 -1.98 1.31
N LEU A 247 -13.57 -0.96 1.39
CA LEU A 247 -14.94 -0.97 0.91
C LEU A 247 -15.09 -0.09 -0.32
N PHE A 248 -15.53 -0.66 -1.42
CA PHE A 248 -15.74 0.05 -2.69
C PHE A 248 -17.19 -0.06 -3.16
N ASP A 249 -17.69 1.03 -3.75
CA ASP A 249 -19.03 1.06 -4.36
C ASP A 249 -19.18 0.00 -5.45
N PRO A 250 -20.37 -0.58 -5.63
CA PRO A 250 -20.66 -1.40 -6.78
C PRO A 250 -20.50 -0.60 -8.07
N GLY A 251 -19.84 -1.18 -9.07
CA GLY A 251 -19.56 -0.49 -10.34
C GLY A 251 -18.47 0.57 -10.26
N HIS A 252 -17.88 0.78 -9.11
CA HIS A 252 -16.59 1.47 -8.99
C HIS A 252 -15.53 0.46 -9.43
N ALA A 253 -15.44 0.29 -10.75
CA ALA A 253 -14.48 -0.62 -11.34
C ALA A 253 -13.09 -0.01 -11.13
N LEU A 254 -12.44 -0.46 -10.05
CA LEU A 254 -11.02 -0.18 -9.84
C LEU A 254 -10.23 -0.63 -11.07
N ASP A 255 -10.69 -1.73 -11.70
CA ASP A 255 -10.16 -2.23 -12.95
C ASP A 255 -10.26 -1.20 -14.08
N ASP A 256 -11.38 -0.48 -14.22
CA ASP A 256 -11.53 0.59 -15.23
C ASP A 256 -10.59 1.77 -14.93
N ARG A 257 -10.34 2.11 -13.65
CA ARG A 257 -9.40 3.18 -13.29
C ARG A 257 -7.95 2.74 -13.50
N ILE A 258 -7.62 1.52 -13.15
CA ILE A 258 -6.31 0.90 -13.41
C ILE A 258 -6.07 0.87 -14.93
N VAL A 259 -7.08 0.49 -15.71
CA VAL A 259 -6.98 0.51 -17.18
C VAL A 259 -6.81 1.96 -17.68
N ALA A 260 -7.64 2.89 -17.20
CA ALA A 260 -7.57 4.29 -17.62
C ALA A 260 -6.19 4.90 -17.34
N GLU A 261 -5.59 4.60 -16.18
CA GLU A 261 -4.25 5.11 -15.82
C GLU A 261 -3.14 4.57 -16.73
N GLN A 262 -3.27 3.33 -17.21
CA GLN A 262 -2.31 2.74 -18.14
C GLN A 262 -2.36 3.39 -19.53
N PHE A 263 -3.44 4.09 -19.87
CA PHE A 263 -3.63 4.79 -21.14
C PHE A 263 -3.64 6.31 -21.00
N ALA A 264 -3.45 6.85 -19.79
CA ALA A 264 -3.27 8.29 -19.58
C ALA A 264 -1.87 8.70 -20.10
N TYR A 265 -1.85 9.74 -20.98
CA TYR A 265 -0.64 10.33 -21.55
C TYR A 265 -0.26 11.61 -20.79
#